data_b197aeba57aa3b0f8ab05f195c7444c4
#
_entry.id   b197aeba57aa3b0f8ab05f195c7444c4
#
_cell.length_a   1.000
_cell.length_b   1.000
_cell.length_c   1.000
_cell.angle_alpha   90.00
_cell.angle_beta   90.00
_cell.angle_gamma   90.00
#
_symmetry.space_group_name_H-M   'P 1'
#
loop_
_entity.id
_entity.type
_entity.pdbx_description
1 polymer ?
#
loop_
_entity_poly.entity_id
_entity_poly.type
_entity_poly.pdbx_seq_one_letter_code
_entity_poly.pdbx_strand_id
1 'polypeptide(L)'
;IKLLIFLGLALVGIHGMSAPADVPAMDGWTDALDVAIGKHKEYVAVREARIEALRQQLVQSGSETPEFFRLNGEMYQEYKAYICDSALYYLSRNLRWAQQHGEQDAADETRIRRAHLMSAAGMYKEASEDLEKIKPSKLSPRLLPDYYECYRHLYNELGAYTQDTFRRSRYYGLSVAYGDSLMQVLSPASALYLERKEMKAAGSGQLEEALKINDSRLAGIRPDTPEYALVTYHRSQLYRSLGDRQQEKYYLALSALTDVRLAITDHASLWTLAQLLYEEGDIERAYRYIRFSWDETNHYNARSRSLQTAGILSLIDLTYQAMQEKQNDRLLFYLWMISILSLLLIMAVIWIYRQMKHLSIARSHLEQANEQLQMSNHIKEEYIGRFLKLCSTYIDRLDAYRRMVNKKLSGGQTEELLKMVRSRDVLDTDLKELYENFDTAFLHLFPDFVEKFNQLLQPEERIILRKGELLNTELRIFALIRLGIDDSSQIAEFLRYSVNTIYNYRAKVKNKACVSRDDFEMCVMRIR
;
A
#
# COMPACT_ATOMS: atom_id res chain seq x y z
N ILE A 1 17.54 30.13 -45.68
CA ILE A 1 17.40 29.83 -44.24
C ILE A 1 18.00 28.45 -43.87
N LYS A 2 18.23 27.51 -44.82
CA LYS A 2 18.87 26.20 -44.56
C LYS A 2 20.42 26.20 -44.70
N LEU A 3 21.03 27.32 -45.06
CA LEU A 3 22.50 27.44 -45.26
C LEU A 3 23.21 28.13 -44.10
N LEU A 4 22.50 28.68 -43.13
CA LEU A 4 23.06 29.39 -41.97
C LEU A 4 23.17 28.54 -40.70
N ILE A 5 22.67 27.29 -40.69
CA ILE A 5 22.77 26.36 -39.57
C ILE A 5 24.05 25.49 -39.65
N PHE A 6 24.70 25.40 -40.82
CA PHE A 6 25.90 24.58 -41.00
C PHE A 6 27.22 25.31 -40.69
N LEU A 7 27.22 26.66 -40.55
CA LEU A 7 28.43 27.42 -40.17
C LEU A 7 28.56 27.69 -38.66
N GLY A 8 27.58 27.31 -37.85
CA GLY A 8 27.64 27.49 -36.40
C GLY A 8 28.23 26.30 -35.62
N LEU A 9 28.42 25.14 -36.27
CA LEU A 9 28.92 23.92 -35.65
C LEU A 9 30.42 23.62 -35.85
N ALA A 10 31.11 24.46 -36.59
CA ALA A 10 32.55 24.28 -36.89
C ALA A 10 33.49 25.08 -35.98
N LEU A 11 32.99 25.77 -34.96
CA LEU A 11 33.80 26.55 -34.01
C LEU A 11 33.47 26.26 -32.52
N VAL A 12 32.87 25.11 -32.20
CA VAL A 12 32.99 24.57 -30.85
C VAL A 12 34.31 23.82 -30.80
N GLY A 13 35.34 24.61 -30.60
CA GLY A 13 36.68 24.11 -30.33
C GLY A 13 36.62 23.10 -29.20
N ILE A 14 37.33 22.01 -29.37
CA ILE A 14 37.79 21.02 -28.46
C ILE A 14 38.46 21.72 -27.23
N HIS A 15 37.68 22.32 -26.39
CA HIS A 15 38.00 22.69 -25.03
C HIS A 15 36.75 22.42 -24.18
N GLY A 16 36.31 21.15 -24.19
CA GLY A 16 35.60 20.61 -23.07
C GLY A 16 36.61 20.44 -21.93
N MET A 17 37.02 21.55 -21.34
CA MET A 17 37.48 21.50 -19.96
C MET A 17 36.27 21.06 -19.13
N SER A 18 36.16 19.73 -18.93
CA SER A 18 35.36 19.25 -17.83
C SER A 18 35.82 20.00 -16.58
N ALA A 19 34.91 20.64 -15.89
CA ALA A 19 35.19 21.16 -14.56
C ALA A 19 35.96 20.10 -13.79
N PRO A 20 36.94 20.48 -12.92
CA PRO A 20 37.69 19.50 -12.17
C PRO A 20 36.67 18.59 -11.47
N ALA A 21 36.81 17.30 -11.71
CA ALA A 21 35.88 16.34 -11.13
C ALA A 21 35.94 16.47 -9.62
N ASP A 22 34.82 16.84 -9.03
CA ASP A 22 34.70 16.90 -7.58
C ASP A 22 34.90 15.48 -7.04
N VAL A 23 36.00 15.29 -6.31
CA VAL A 23 36.24 14.07 -5.56
C VAL A 23 35.23 14.07 -4.42
N PRO A 24 34.31 13.10 -4.34
CA PRO A 24 33.27 13.09 -3.31
C PRO A 24 33.90 12.98 -1.92
N ALA A 25 33.28 13.65 -0.94
CA ALA A 25 33.63 13.46 0.45
C ALA A 25 33.42 12.02 0.89
N MET A 26 34.08 11.62 1.98
CA MET A 26 34.00 10.23 2.48
C MET A 26 32.57 9.77 2.80
N ASP A 27 31.66 10.68 3.13
CA ASP A 27 30.25 10.35 3.42
C ASP A 27 29.35 10.39 2.17
N GLY A 28 29.82 10.92 1.03
CA GLY A 28 29.03 11.14 -0.19
C GLY A 28 29.36 10.21 -1.36
N TRP A 29 30.29 9.26 -1.19
CA TRP A 29 30.73 8.42 -2.30
C TRP A 29 29.62 7.49 -2.86
N THR A 30 28.71 7.03 -2.00
CA THR A 30 27.59 6.16 -2.41
C THR A 30 26.68 6.86 -3.41
N ASP A 31 26.30 8.10 -3.10
CA ASP A 31 25.39 8.87 -3.94
C ASP A 31 26.09 9.26 -5.26
N ALA A 32 27.39 9.63 -5.17
CA ALA A 32 28.16 9.96 -6.36
C ALA A 32 28.30 8.77 -7.32
N LEU A 33 28.52 7.56 -6.80
CA LEU A 33 28.63 6.34 -7.59
C LEU A 33 27.27 5.93 -8.16
N ASP A 34 26.20 5.97 -7.36
CA ASP A 34 24.83 5.68 -7.81
C ASP A 34 24.40 6.62 -8.94
N VAL A 35 24.69 7.92 -8.82
CA VAL A 35 24.45 8.91 -9.88
C VAL A 35 25.28 8.62 -11.13
N ALA A 36 26.55 8.26 -10.99
CA ALA A 36 27.41 7.96 -12.12
C ALA A 36 26.95 6.70 -12.89
N ILE A 37 26.56 5.65 -12.17
CA ILE A 37 25.98 4.44 -12.78
C ILE A 37 24.69 4.80 -13.54
N GLY A 38 23.82 5.64 -12.95
CA GLY A 38 22.60 6.12 -13.62
C GLY A 38 22.87 6.91 -14.91
N LYS A 39 24.02 7.63 -14.98
CA LYS A 39 24.46 8.41 -16.13
C LYS A 39 25.41 7.65 -17.08
N HIS A 40 25.66 6.38 -16.85
CA HIS A 40 26.65 5.61 -17.61
C HIS A 40 26.47 5.72 -19.14
N LYS A 41 25.23 5.69 -19.62
CA LYS A 41 24.93 5.84 -21.05
C LYS A 41 25.43 7.16 -21.66
N GLU A 42 25.48 8.24 -20.87
CA GLU A 42 26.01 9.52 -21.31
C GLU A 42 27.54 9.45 -21.50
N TYR A 43 28.23 8.78 -20.58
CA TYR A 43 29.67 8.57 -20.66
C TYR A 43 30.07 7.68 -21.85
N VAL A 44 29.31 6.59 -22.04
CA VAL A 44 29.45 5.72 -23.22
C VAL A 44 29.25 6.52 -24.51
N ALA A 45 28.23 7.37 -24.62
CA ALA A 45 27.98 8.18 -25.80
C ALA A 45 29.15 9.13 -26.11
N VAL A 46 29.78 9.69 -25.09
CA VAL A 46 30.99 10.54 -25.28
C VAL A 46 32.15 9.72 -25.83
N ARG A 47 32.35 8.50 -25.32
CA ARG A 47 33.41 7.60 -25.83
C ARG A 47 33.14 7.16 -27.27
N GLU A 48 31.93 6.74 -27.59
CA GLU A 48 31.52 6.33 -28.93
C GLU A 48 31.69 7.49 -29.95
N ALA A 49 31.41 8.74 -29.54
CA ALA A 49 31.65 9.90 -30.39
C ALA A 49 33.15 10.10 -30.73
N ARG A 50 34.08 9.86 -29.77
CA ARG A 50 35.53 9.88 -30.03
C ARG A 50 35.94 8.75 -30.98
N ILE A 51 35.43 7.55 -30.75
CA ILE A 51 35.69 6.38 -31.62
C ILE A 51 35.21 6.67 -33.05
N GLU A 52 34.01 7.23 -33.20
CA GLU A 52 33.48 7.55 -34.52
C GLU A 52 34.31 8.63 -35.26
N ALA A 53 34.75 9.66 -34.52
CA ALA A 53 35.65 10.68 -35.08
C ALA A 53 36.99 10.08 -35.59
N LEU A 54 37.58 9.16 -34.78
CA LEU A 54 38.78 8.44 -35.19
C LEU A 54 38.52 7.52 -36.39
N ARG A 55 37.37 6.85 -36.45
CA ARG A 55 36.97 5.99 -37.58
C ARG A 55 36.87 6.79 -38.87
N GLN A 56 36.29 7.98 -38.84
CA GLN A 56 36.20 8.86 -40.00
C GLN A 56 37.57 9.30 -40.50
N GLN A 57 38.50 9.63 -39.58
CA GLN A 57 39.88 9.95 -39.94
C GLN A 57 40.62 8.75 -40.57
N LEU A 58 40.39 7.57 -40.00
CA LEU A 58 40.99 6.33 -40.48
C LEU A 58 40.52 5.94 -41.90
N VAL A 59 39.27 6.23 -42.23
CA VAL A 59 38.75 6.04 -43.62
C VAL A 59 39.41 6.97 -44.61
N GLN A 60 39.79 8.18 -44.17
CA GLN A 60 40.43 9.19 -45.03
C GLN A 60 41.94 8.95 -45.15
N SER A 61 42.57 8.27 -44.20
CA SER A 61 43.99 8.00 -44.20
C SER A 61 44.36 6.87 -45.13
N GLY A 62 44.97 6.83 -46.14
CA GLY A 62 45.38 5.68 -46.98
C GLY A 62 45.98 4.54 -46.12
N SER A 63 45.70 3.29 -46.47
CA SER A 63 46.11 2.08 -45.69
C SER A 63 47.64 1.86 -45.64
N GLU A 64 48.39 2.48 -46.50
CA GLU A 64 49.85 2.36 -46.60
C GLU A 64 50.61 3.47 -45.87
N THR A 65 49.90 4.42 -45.23
CA THR A 65 50.54 5.60 -44.62
C THR A 65 50.92 5.36 -43.15
N PRO A 66 51.97 6.04 -42.63
CA PRO A 66 52.27 6.04 -41.21
C PRO A 66 51.10 6.57 -40.37
N GLU A 67 50.24 7.44 -40.91
CA GLU A 67 49.04 7.96 -40.29
C GLU A 67 48.03 6.85 -40.00
N PHE A 68 47.88 5.88 -40.89
CA PHE A 68 47.09 4.70 -40.67
C PHE A 68 47.55 3.90 -39.45
N PHE A 69 48.86 3.70 -39.27
CA PHE A 69 49.41 3.02 -38.08
C PHE A 69 49.11 3.81 -36.81
N ARG A 70 49.30 5.10 -36.82
CA ARG A 70 49.02 6.00 -35.71
C ARG A 70 47.54 5.94 -35.28
N LEU A 71 46.62 6.11 -36.23
CA LEU A 71 45.18 6.12 -35.99
C LEU A 71 44.67 4.77 -35.49
N ASN A 72 45.17 3.62 -36.03
CA ASN A 72 44.83 2.31 -35.43
C ASN A 72 45.37 2.19 -34.00
N GLY A 73 46.52 2.79 -33.67
CA GLY A 73 47.04 2.86 -32.32
C GLY A 73 46.12 3.65 -31.37
N GLU A 74 45.56 4.77 -31.86
CA GLU A 74 44.55 5.55 -31.09
C GLU A 74 43.23 4.80 -30.92
N MET A 75 42.75 4.13 -31.99
CA MET A 75 41.59 3.23 -31.88
C MET A 75 41.81 2.12 -30.84
N TYR A 76 43.01 1.52 -30.82
CA TYR A 76 43.37 0.57 -29.78
C TYR A 76 43.27 1.20 -28.37
N GLN A 77 43.76 2.43 -28.16
CA GLN A 77 43.68 3.10 -26.85
C GLN A 77 42.23 3.30 -26.39
N GLU A 78 41.34 3.69 -27.33
CA GLU A 78 39.91 3.79 -26.99
C GLU A 78 39.26 2.45 -26.69
N TYR A 79 39.66 1.35 -27.38
CA TYR A 79 39.03 0.06 -27.20
C TYR A 79 39.63 -0.86 -26.10
N LYS A 80 40.91 -0.65 -25.70
CA LYS A 80 41.64 -1.58 -24.82
C LYS A 80 40.99 -1.86 -23.48
N ALA A 81 40.19 -0.94 -22.96
CA ALA A 81 39.44 -1.06 -21.71
C ALA A 81 37.93 -0.93 -21.93
N TYR A 82 37.44 -1.13 -23.17
CA TYR A 82 36.05 -0.97 -23.54
C TYR A 82 35.50 -2.20 -24.28
N ILE A 83 36.14 -2.63 -25.40
CA ILE A 83 35.77 -3.84 -26.14
C ILE A 83 37.06 -4.54 -26.61
N CYS A 84 37.38 -5.66 -26.00
CA CYS A 84 38.61 -6.40 -26.19
C CYS A 84 38.81 -6.84 -27.67
N ASP A 85 37.79 -7.40 -28.31
CA ASP A 85 37.87 -7.87 -29.71
C ASP A 85 38.18 -6.74 -30.69
N SER A 86 37.58 -5.57 -30.48
CA SER A 86 37.86 -4.38 -31.29
C SER A 86 39.30 -3.90 -31.09
N ALA A 87 39.80 -3.92 -29.86
CA ALA A 87 41.18 -3.56 -29.59
C ALA A 87 42.16 -4.52 -30.26
N LEU A 88 41.93 -5.82 -30.21
CA LEU A 88 42.71 -6.85 -30.91
C LEU A 88 42.66 -6.71 -32.43
N TYR A 89 41.51 -6.33 -32.97
CA TYR A 89 41.35 -6.04 -34.41
C TYR A 89 42.29 -4.94 -34.86
N TYR A 90 42.31 -3.80 -34.16
CA TYR A 90 43.16 -2.67 -34.54
C TYR A 90 44.65 -2.95 -34.34
N LEU A 91 45.04 -3.68 -33.28
CA LEU A 91 46.40 -4.15 -33.09
C LEU A 91 46.83 -5.13 -34.23
N SER A 92 45.92 -5.99 -34.67
CA SER A 92 46.22 -6.93 -35.76
C SER A 92 46.41 -6.22 -37.11
N ARG A 93 45.74 -5.10 -37.33
CA ARG A 93 45.98 -4.20 -38.48
C ARG A 93 47.35 -3.55 -38.39
N ASN A 94 47.72 -3.01 -37.24
CA ASN A 94 49.03 -2.42 -37.00
C ASN A 94 50.16 -3.42 -37.16
N LEU A 95 50.00 -4.65 -36.66
CA LEU A 95 51.00 -5.69 -36.83
C LEU A 95 51.25 -6.04 -38.32
N ARG A 96 50.15 -6.16 -39.09
CA ARG A 96 50.27 -6.42 -40.55
C ARG A 96 50.96 -5.26 -41.25
N TRP A 97 50.59 -4.03 -40.95
CA TRP A 97 51.20 -2.83 -41.51
C TRP A 97 52.71 -2.79 -41.21
N ALA A 98 53.13 -3.00 -39.94
CA ALA A 98 54.52 -2.97 -39.52
C ALA A 98 55.35 -4.08 -40.20
N GLN A 99 54.77 -5.29 -40.38
CA GLN A 99 55.41 -6.40 -41.10
C GLN A 99 55.59 -6.11 -42.60
N GLN A 100 54.59 -5.49 -43.24
CA GLN A 100 54.65 -5.15 -44.67
C GLN A 100 55.67 -4.04 -44.95
N HIS A 101 55.87 -3.11 -44.02
CA HIS A 101 56.83 -2.02 -44.19
C HIS A 101 58.23 -2.31 -43.61
N GLY A 102 58.42 -3.50 -43.03
CA GLY A 102 59.72 -3.90 -42.44
C GLY A 102 60.06 -3.18 -41.14
N GLU A 103 59.06 -2.56 -40.50
CA GLU A 103 59.20 -1.78 -39.25
C GLU A 103 59.21 -2.75 -38.01
N GLN A 104 60.39 -3.34 -37.73
CA GLN A 104 60.54 -4.37 -36.73
C GLN A 104 60.18 -3.90 -35.30
N ASP A 105 60.62 -2.71 -34.88
CA ASP A 105 60.29 -2.13 -33.58
C ASP A 105 58.81 -1.94 -33.42
N ALA A 106 58.10 -1.43 -34.43
CA ALA A 106 56.67 -1.26 -34.45
C ALA A 106 55.91 -2.61 -34.38
N ALA A 107 56.45 -3.65 -35.07
CA ALA A 107 55.91 -5.00 -35.03
C ALA A 107 56.06 -5.62 -33.63
N ASP A 108 57.22 -5.48 -32.99
CA ASP A 108 57.47 -6.03 -31.66
C ASP A 108 56.67 -5.25 -30.56
N GLU A 109 56.59 -3.94 -30.64
CA GLU A 109 55.71 -3.16 -29.77
C GLU A 109 54.25 -3.60 -29.89
N THR A 110 53.79 -3.81 -31.13
CA THR A 110 52.39 -4.24 -31.36
C THR A 110 52.15 -5.67 -30.83
N ARG A 111 53.12 -6.59 -30.94
CA ARG A 111 53.03 -7.93 -30.35
C ARG A 111 52.97 -7.88 -28.84
N ILE A 112 53.78 -7.06 -28.18
CA ILE A 112 53.78 -6.89 -26.73
C ILE A 112 52.42 -6.38 -26.26
N ARG A 113 51.88 -5.32 -26.88
CA ARG A 113 50.54 -4.78 -26.56
C ARG A 113 49.44 -5.80 -26.77
N ARG A 114 49.50 -6.58 -27.86
CA ARG A 114 48.51 -7.63 -28.17
C ARG A 114 48.60 -8.79 -27.16
N ALA A 115 49.81 -9.26 -26.83
CA ALA A 115 50.02 -10.28 -25.84
C ALA A 115 49.56 -9.84 -24.44
N HIS A 116 49.80 -8.59 -24.08
CA HIS A 116 49.31 -8.04 -22.81
C HIS A 116 47.78 -8.06 -22.74
N LEU A 117 47.10 -7.60 -23.80
CA LEU A 117 45.65 -7.59 -23.88
C LEU A 117 45.05 -9.01 -23.87
N MET A 118 45.68 -9.94 -24.65
CA MET A 118 45.27 -11.36 -24.69
C MET A 118 45.44 -12.04 -23.34
N SER A 119 46.53 -11.75 -22.61
CA SER A 119 46.73 -12.34 -21.27
C SER A 119 45.70 -11.83 -20.25
N ALA A 120 45.36 -10.54 -20.31
CA ALA A 120 44.26 -9.97 -19.48
C ALA A 120 42.89 -10.58 -19.84
N ALA A 121 42.66 -10.90 -21.11
CA ALA A 121 41.41 -11.55 -21.57
C ALA A 121 41.37 -13.08 -21.36
N GLY A 122 42.44 -13.73 -20.84
CA GLY A 122 42.49 -15.17 -20.63
C GLY A 122 42.94 -16.01 -21.81
N MET A 123 43.43 -15.36 -22.91
CA MET A 123 43.98 -16.00 -24.10
C MET A 123 45.51 -16.24 -23.94
N TYR A 124 45.88 -17.04 -22.94
CA TYR A 124 47.27 -17.18 -22.48
C TYR A 124 48.20 -17.83 -23.50
N LYS A 125 47.68 -18.79 -24.28
CA LYS A 125 48.44 -19.48 -25.30
C LYS A 125 48.78 -18.52 -26.43
N GLU A 126 47.82 -17.78 -26.96
CA GLU A 126 48.00 -16.82 -28.02
C GLU A 126 48.92 -15.68 -27.58
N ALA A 127 48.83 -15.24 -26.32
CA ALA A 127 49.74 -14.27 -25.74
C ALA A 127 51.19 -14.78 -25.72
N SER A 128 51.40 -16.04 -25.29
CA SER A 128 52.72 -16.67 -25.27
C SER A 128 53.31 -16.79 -26.69
N GLU A 129 52.50 -17.23 -27.66
CA GLU A 129 52.91 -17.40 -29.05
C GLU A 129 53.36 -16.04 -29.68
N ASP A 130 52.75 -14.94 -29.31
CA ASP A 130 53.19 -13.61 -29.80
C ASP A 130 54.51 -13.17 -29.15
N LEU A 131 54.67 -13.40 -27.85
CA LEU A 131 55.90 -13.06 -27.15
C LEU A 131 57.10 -13.91 -27.56
N GLU A 132 56.89 -15.19 -27.87
CA GLU A 132 57.95 -16.12 -28.35
C GLU A 132 58.54 -15.72 -29.71
N LYS A 133 57.77 -14.94 -30.53
CA LYS A 133 58.29 -14.41 -31.82
C LYS A 133 59.24 -13.25 -31.63
N ILE A 134 59.32 -12.65 -30.43
CA ILE A 134 60.21 -11.56 -30.11
C ILE A 134 61.56 -12.09 -29.66
N LYS A 135 62.64 -11.61 -30.26
CA LYS A 135 64.01 -11.98 -29.86
C LYS A 135 64.54 -10.89 -28.89
N PRO A 136 64.65 -11.19 -27.56
CA PRO A 136 65.05 -10.16 -26.58
C PRO A 136 66.40 -9.49 -26.89
N SER A 137 67.33 -10.22 -27.47
CA SER A 137 68.65 -9.67 -27.85
C SER A 137 68.62 -8.66 -28.98
N LYS A 138 67.50 -8.56 -29.74
CA LYS A 138 67.29 -7.64 -30.82
C LYS A 138 66.26 -6.56 -30.49
N LEU A 139 65.64 -6.66 -29.31
CA LEU A 139 64.61 -5.73 -28.89
C LEU A 139 65.26 -4.39 -28.52
N SER A 140 64.64 -3.28 -28.96
CA SER A 140 65.14 -1.96 -28.60
C SER A 140 65.04 -1.74 -27.09
N PRO A 141 66.02 -1.04 -26.45
CA PRO A 141 65.96 -0.74 -25.00
C PRO A 141 64.69 -0.07 -24.54
N ARG A 142 64.03 0.69 -25.43
CA ARG A 142 62.76 1.35 -25.18
C ARG A 142 61.62 0.35 -24.88
N LEU A 143 61.64 -0.81 -25.51
CA LEU A 143 60.58 -1.84 -25.41
C LEU A 143 60.84 -2.87 -24.32
N LEU A 144 62.04 -2.93 -23.73
CA LEU A 144 62.41 -3.90 -22.70
C LEU A 144 61.46 -3.81 -21.45
N PRO A 145 61.10 -2.64 -20.95
CA PRO A 145 60.16 -2.52 -19.85
C PRO A 145 58.81 -3.17 -20.17
N ASP A 146 58.20 -2.84 -21.30
CA ASP A 146 56.91 -3.36 -21.72
C ASP A 146 56.98 -4.89 -21.96
N TYR A 147 58.06 -5.38 -22.49
CA TYR A 147 58.29 -6.83 -22.70
C TYR A 147 58.35 -7.58 -21.37
N TYR A 148 59.14 -7.12 -20.40
CA TYR A 148 59.24 -7.77 -19.08
C TYR A 148 57.94 -7.65 -18.28
N GLU A 149 57.24 -6.51 -18.35
CA GLU A 149 55.94 -6.32 -17.72
C GLU A 149 54.91 -7.27 -18.34
N CYS A 150 54.89 -7.47 -19.65
CA CYS A 150 53.97 -8.36 -20.32
C CYS A 150 54.17 -9.82 -19.89
N TYR A 151 55.41 -10.31 -19.83
CA TYR A 151 55.71 -11.65 -19.31
C TYR A 151 55.38 -11.81 -17.82
N ARG A 152 55.72 -10.80 -17.00
CA ARG A 152 55.35 -10.76 -15.60
C ARG A 152 53.84 -10.89 -15.42
N HIS A 153 53.09 -10.13 -16.18
CA HIS A 153 51.63 -10.14 -16.15
C HIS A 153 51.09 -11.50 -16.63
N LEU A 154 51.55 -12.03 -17.76
CA LEU A 154 51.15 -13.33 -18.28
C LEU A 154 51.35 -14.45 -17.27
N TYR A 155 52.52 -14.53 -16.63
CA TYR A 155 52.77 -15.57 -15.61
C TYR A 155 52.00 -15.36 -14.31
N ASN A 156 51.71 -14.12 -13.93
CA ASN A 156 50.83 -13.82 -12.79
C ASN A 156 49.41 -14.34 -13.05
N GLU A 157 48.85 -14.05 -14.24
CA GLU A 157 47.53 -14.52 -14.64
C GLU A 157 47.45 -16.03 -14.75
N LEU A 158 48.47 -16.69 -15.33
CA LEU A 158 48.60 -18.14 -15.38
C LEU A 158 48.66 -18.75 -13.98
N GLY A 159 49.38 -18.11 -13.04
CA GLY A 159 49.44 -18.53 -11.66
C GLY A 159 48.11 -18.44 -10.94
N ALA A 160 47.36 -17.37 -11.19
CA ALA A 160 46.00 -17.18 -10.66
C ALA A 160 44.99 -18.17 -11.27
N TYR A 161 45.10 -18.47 -12.57
CA TYR A 161 44.18 -19.33 -13.29
C TYR A 161 44.35 -20.84 -12.96
N THR A 162 45.60 -21.30 -12.79
CA THR A 162 45.86 -22.73 -12.61
C THR A 162 45.43 -23.25 -11.25
N GLN A 163 44.79 -24.41 -11.24
CA GLN A 163 44.46 -25.15 -9.99
C GLN A 163 45.62 -26.09 -9.55
N ASP A 164 46.58 -26.36 -10.43
CA ASP A 164 47.75 -27.19 -10.11
C ASP A 164 48.74 -26.40 -9.23
N THR A 165 48.90 -26.81 -7.99
CA THR A 165 49.75 -26.11 -6.99
C THR A 165 51.23 -26.05 -7.39
N PHE A 166 51.75 -27.07 -8.08
CA PHE A 166 53.12 -27.07 -8.56
C PHE A 166 53.32 -26.05 -9.69
N ARG A 167 52.42 -26.06 -10.69
CA ARG A 167 52.48 -25.09 -11.79
C ARG A 167 52.21 -23.67 -11.28
N ARG A 168 51.34 -23.49 -10.33
CA ARG A 168 51.06 -22.20 -9.67
C ARG A 168 52.33 -21.61 -9.09
N SER A 169 53.05 -22.39 -8.27
CA SER A 169 54.29 -21.91 -7.66
C SER A 169 55.34 -21.54 -8.72
N ARG A 170 55.46 -22.36 -9.78
CA ARG A 170 56.36 -22.08 -10.90
C ARG A 170 55.99 -20.80 -11.64
N TYR A 171 54.73 -20.60 -11.95
CA TYR A 171 54.28 -19.39 -12.66
C TYR A 171 54.51 -18.15 -11.83
N TYR A 172 54.17 -18.14 -10.56
CA TYR A 172 54.48 -17.02 -9.69
C TYR A 172 56.00 -16.79 -9.55
N GLY A 173 56.78 -17.83 -9.49
CA GLY A 173 58.26 -17.70 -9.51
C GLY A 173 58.77 -17.03 -10.78
N LEU A 174 58.23 -17.37 -11.96
CA LEU A 174 58.54 -16.71 -13.21
C LEU A 174 58.07 -15.24 -13.25
N SER A 175 56.86 -14.98 -12.72
CA SER A 175 56.37 -13.63 -12.59
C SER A 175 57.31 -12.74 -11.76
N VAL A 176 57.80 -13.26 -10.63
CA VAL A 176 58.78 -12.54 -9.79
C VAL A 176 60.09 -12.30 -10.55
N ALA A 177 60.64 -13.33 -11.23
CA ALA A 177 61.90 -13.18 -11.99
C ALA A 177 61.81 -12.13 -13.09
N TYR A 178 60.69 -12.09 -13.85
CA TYR A 178 60.44 -11.04 -14.81
C TYR A 178 60.21 -9.68 -14.16
N GLY A 179 59.59 -9.63 -12.98
CA GLY A 179 59.46 -8.40 -12.17
C GLY A 179 60.82 -7.84 -11.73
N ASP A 180 61.76 -8.70 -11.28
CA ASP A 180 63.13 -8.26 -10.93
C ASP A 180 63.89 -7.76 -12.19
N SER A 181 63.76 -8.43 -13.34
CA SER A 181 64.34 -7.99 -14.60
C SER A 181 63.76 -6.62 -15.03
N LEU A 182 62.44 -6.43 -14.84
CA LEU A 182 61.76 -5.16 -15.12
C LEU A 182 62.35 -4.03 -14.25
N MET A 183 62.49 -4.26 -12.95
CA MET A 183 63.03 -3.25 -12.02
C MET A 183 64.45 -2.78 -12.35
N GLN A 184 65.27 -3.63 -13.02
CA GLN A 184 66.61 -3.28 -13.46
C GLN A 184 66.63 -2.30 -14.65
N VAL A 185 65.62 -2.32 -15.49
CA VAL A 185 65.54 -1.51 -16.71
C VAL A 185 64.68 -0.26 -16.55
N LEU A 186 63.88 -0.16 -15.49
CA LEU A 186 63.01 0.97 -15.24
C LEU A 186 63.76 2.17 -14.66
N SER A 187 63.43 3.36 -15.09
CA SER A 187 63.86 4.59 -14.42
C SER A 187 63.18 4.71 -13.04
N PRO A 188 63.93 4.97 -11.96
CA PRO A 188 63.36 5.16 -10.60
C PRO A 188 62.28 6.23 -10.50
N ALA A 189 62.24 7.17 -11.44
CA ALA A 189 61.22 8.24 -11.50
C ALA A 189 59.96 7.82 -12.33
N SER A 190 59.96 6.67 -12.97
CA SER A 190 58.82 6.24 -13.81
C SER A 190 57.65 5.78 -12.93
N ALA A 191 56.42 6.04 -13.42
CA ALA A 191 55.19 5.61 -12.76
C ALA A 191 55.16 4.11 -12.51
N LEU A 192 55.62 3.32 -13.49
CA LEU A 192 55.69 1.84 -13.38
C LEU A 192 56.70 1.37 -12.33
N TYR A 193 57.85 2.06 -12.19
CA TYR A 193 58.81 1.75 -11.12
C TYR A 193 58.19 1.98 -9.74
N LEU A 194 57.54 3.13 -9.53
CA LEU A 194 56.88 3.42 -8.25
C LEU A 194 55.76 2.42 -7.95
N GLU A 195 55.01 2.04 -8.96
CA GLU A 195 53.95 1.02 -8.82
C GLU A 195 54.54 -0.34 -8.37
N ARG A 196 55.60 -0.80 -9.04
CA ARG A 196 56.26 -2.10 -8.68
C ARG A 196 56.88 -2.02 -7.31
N LYS A 197 57.50 -0.89 -6.93
CA LYS A 197 58.05 -0.63 -5.58
C LYS A 197 56.96 -0.69 -4.51
N GLU A 198 55.81 -0.04 -4.75
CA GLU A 198 54.65 -0.09 -3.85
C GLU A 198 54.16 -1.55 -3.66
N MET A 199 53.94 -2.29 -4.77
CA MET A 199 53.47 -3.67 -4.70
C MET A 199 54.48 -4.58 -3.97
N LYS A 200 55.78 -4.38 -4.17
CA LYS A 200 56.84 -5.13 -3.49
C LYS A 200 56.85 -4.85 -1.97
N ALA A 201 56.72 -3.58 -1.56
CA ALA A 201 56.58 -3.18 -0.16
C ALA A 201 55.32 -3.80 0.46
N ALA A 202 54.17 -3.70 -0.21
CA ALA A 202 52.93 -4.33 0.25
C ALA A 202 53.03 -5.84 0.42
N GLY A 203 53.61 -6.55 -0.57
CA GLY A 203 53.81 -8.01 -0.53
C GLY A 203 54.78 -8.46 0.56
N SER A 204 55.71 -7.58 1.00
CA SER A 204 56.64 -7.84 2.10
C SER A 204 56.06 -7.42 3.47
N GLY A 205 54.82 -6.99 3.56
CA GLY A 205 54.18 -6.54 4.79
C GLY A 205 54.55 -5.13 5.24
N GLN A 206 55.36 -4.37 4.46
CA GLN A 206 55.78 -2.99 4.74
C GLN A 206 54.66 -2.03 4.30
N LEU A 207 53.48 -2.11 4.94
CA LEU A 207 52.26 -1.40 4.52
C LEU A 207 52.38 0.12 4.64
N GLU A 208 53.06 0.62 5.65
CA GLU A 208 53.29 2.07 5.84
C GLU A 208 54.16 2.67 4.72
N GLU A 209 55.23 1.93 4.32
CA GLU A 209 56.06 2.34 3.20
C GLU A 209 55.31 2.29 1.87
N ALA A 210 54.49 1.23 1.68
CA ALA A 210 53.63 1.14 0.52
C ALA A 210 52.64 2.30 0.43
N LEU A 211 52.02 2.71 1.54
CA LEU A 211 51.15 3.90 1.60
C LEU A 211 51.89 5.19 1.24
N LYS A 212 53.10 5.43 1.78
CA LYS A 212 53.90 6.61 1.42
C LYS A 212 54.22 6.67 -0.06
N ILE A 213 54.52 5.52 -0.70
CA ILE A 213 54.77 5.45 -2.13
C ILE A 213 53.46 5.76 -2.90
N ASN A 214 52.34 5.18 -2.46
CA ASN A 214 51.05 5.45 -3.03
C ASN A 214 50.63 6.91 -2.89
N ASP A 215 50.90 7.57 -1.73
CA ASP A 215 50.66 9.01 -1.57
C ASP A 215 51.41 9.83 -2.62
N SER A 216 52.70 9.48 -2.84
CA SER A 216 53.52 10.16 -3.86
C SER A 216 52.96 9.94 -5.29
N ARG A 217 52.44 8.76 -5.58
CA ARG A 217 51.78 8.46 -6.88
C ARG A 217 50.50 9.26 -7.04
N LEU A 218 49.64 9.26 -6.00
CA LEU A 218 48.34 9.93 -6.04
C LEU A 218 48.45 11.46 -6.17
N ALA A 219 49.42 12.07 -5.50
CA ALA A 219 49.63 13.52 -5.49
C ALA A 219 49.91 14.09 -6.90
N GLY A 220 50.42 13.29 -7.82
CA GLY A 220 50.74 13.72 -9.20
C GLY A 220 49.68 13.45 -10.23
N ILE A 221 48.57 12.82 -9.88
CA ILE A 221 47.56 12.31 -10.84
C ILE A 221 46.26 13.12 -10.73
N ARG A 222 45.69 13.48 -11.89
CA ARG A 222 44.38 14.14 -11.95
C ARG A 222 43.27 13.13 -11.71
N PRO A 223 42.21 13.50 -10.99
CA PRO A 223 40.99 12.72 -10.95
C PRO A 223 40.42 12.46 -12.36
N ASP A 224 39.59 11.46 -12.52
CA ASP A 224 38.99 11.04 -13.79
C ASP A 224 40.02 10.68 -14.87
N THR A 225 41.11 10.04 -14.46
CA THR A 225 42.06 9.40 -15.37
C THR A 225 42.18 7.92 -15.07
N PRO A 226 42.51 7.05 -16.05
CA PRO A 226 42.72 5.62 -15.80
C PRO A 226 43.79 5.35 -14.73
N GLU A 227 44.83 6.20 -14.69
CA GLU A 227 45.89 6.12 -13.68
C GLU A 227 45.36 6.42 -12.28
N TYR A 228 44.44 7.38 -12.13
CA TYR A 228 43.79 7.67 -10.86
C TYR A 228 42.95 6.49 -10.37
N ALA A 229 42.18 5.86 -11.27
CA ALA A 229 41.42 4.65 -10.94
C ALA A 229 42.34 3.53 -10.44
N LEU A 230 43.47 3.31 -11.13
CA LEU A 230 44.44 2.27 -10.74
C LEU A 230 45.09 2.56 -9.39
N VAL A 231 45.56 3.79 -9.14
CA VAL A 231 46.23 4.14 -7.88
C VAL A 231 45.29 4.10 -6.69
N THR A 232 44.05 4.54 -6.86
CA THR A 232 43.01 4.44 -5.83
C THR A 232 42.60 2.98 -5.57
N TYR A 233 42.55 2.14 -6.61
CA TYR A 233 42.36 0.70 -6.44
C TYR A 233 43.49 0.07 -5.62
N HIS A 234 44.77 0.34 -5.94
CA HIS A 234 45.90 -0.16 -5.14
C HIS A 234 45.82 0.32 -3.70
N ARG A 235 45.46 1.57 -3.49
CA ARG A 235 45.28 2.13 -2.13
C ARG A 235 44.21 1.39 -1.35
N SER A 236 43.12 1.02 -1.97
CA SER A 236 42.07 0.20 -1.33
C SER A 236 42.60 -1.14 -0.84
N GLN A 237 43.49 -1.79 -1.65
CA GLN A 237 44.11 -3.06 -1.26
C GLN A 237 45.08 -2.89 -0.06
N LEU A 238 45.78 -1.78 0.04
CA LEU A 238 46.60 -1.47 1.20
C LEU A 238 45.76 -1.30 2.47
N TYR A 239 44.62 -0.57 2.40
CA TYR A 239 43.70 -0.45 3.54
C TYR A 239 42.99 -1.75 3.89
N ARG A 240 42.71 -2.62 2.90
CA ARG A 240 42.25 -3.99 3.15
C ARG A 240 43.27 -4.75 4.02
N SER A 241 44.55 -4.66 3.66
CA SER A 241 45.63 -5.34 4.39
C SER A 241 45.86 -4.76 5.80
N LEU A 242 45.52 -3.50 6.02
CA LEU A 242 45.51 -2.81 7.31
C LEU A 242 44.27 -3.08 8.15
N GLY A 243 43.20 -3.66 7.55
CA GLY A 243 41.93 -3.92 8.21
C GLY A 243 41.02 -2.67 8.32
N ASP A 244 41.35 -1.57 7.67
CA ASP A 244 40.52 -0.34 7.65
C ASP A 244 39.46 -0.46 6.54
N ARG A 245 38.31 -1.04 6.90
CA ARG A 245 37.16 -1.26 6.00
C ARG A 245 36.57 0.03 5.46
N GLN A 246 36.62 1.13 6.20
CA GLN A 246 36.03 2.40 5.75
C GLN A 246 36.87 3.03 4.64
N GLN A 247 38.17 3.10 4.83
CA GLN A 247 39.10 3.59 3.81
C GLN A 247 39.12 2.65 2.59
N GLU A 248 39.09 1.33 2.79
CA GLU A 248 39.01 0.36 1.71
C GLU A 248 37.81 0.65 0.81
N LYS A 249 36.58 0.78 1.37
CA LYS A 249 35.36 1.11 0.62
C LYS A 249 35.46 2.43 -0.11
N TYR A 250 35.95 3.46 0.57
CA TYR A 250 36.08 4.79 -0.01
C TYR A 250 36.97 4.79 -1.26
N TYR A 251 38.16 4.18 -1.17
CA TYR A 251 39.08 4.13 -2.33
C TYR A 251 38.63 3.18 -3.42
N LEU A 252 37.94 2.09 -3.10
CA LEU A 252 37.25 1.27 -4.09
C LEU A 252 36.17 2.06 -4.85
N ALA A 253 35.41 2.86 -4.11
CA ALA A 253 34.37 3.69 -4.71
C ALA A 253 34.94 4.79 -5.62
N LEU A 254 36.05 5.44 -5.24
CA LEU A 254 36.73 6.42 -6.09
C LEU A 254 37.24 5.80 -7.39
N SER A 255 37.85 4.60 -7.29
CA SER A 255 38.29 3.84 -8.46
C SER A 255 37.10 3.48 -9.35
N ALA A 256 36.04 2.90 -8.80
CA ALA A 256 34.85 2.52 -9.55
C ALA A 256 34.14 3.72 -10.17
N LEU A 257 34.05 4.84 -9.46
CA LEU A 257 33.46 6.09 -9.96
C LEU A 257 34.23 6.60 -11.20
N THR A 258 35.55 6.55 -11.12
CA THR A 258 36.43 6.95 -12.24
C THR A 258 36.24 6.01 -13.44
N ASP A 259 36.23 4.70 -13.23
CA ASP A 259 36.00 3.71 -14.29
C ASP A 259 34.64 3.94 -15.00
N VAL A 260 33.57 4.14 -14.22
CA VAL A 260 32.22 4.41 -14.76
C VAL A 260 32.19 5.69 -15.58
N ARG A 261 32.81 6.79 -15.09
CA ARG A 261 32.88 8.09 -15.82
C ARG A 261 33.67 8.00 -17.10
N LEU A 262 34.69 7.17 -17.12
CA LEU A 262 35.52 6.93 -18.31
C LEU A 262 34.92 5.85 -19.24
N ALA A 263 33.76 5.30 -18.91
CA ALA A 263 33.16 4.16 -19.60
C ALA A 263 34.17 2.98 -19.79
N ILE A 264 34.97 2.71 -18.77
CA ILE A 264 35.83 1.53 -18.68
C ILE A 264 34.96 0.35 -18.26
N THR A 265 35.03 -0.74 -18.98
CA THR A 265 34.16 -1.92 -18.76
C THR A 265 34.79 -3.04 -17.93
N ASP A 266 36.07 -2.95 -17.60
CA ASP A 266 36.79 -3.88 -16.69
C ASP A 266 36.79 -3.30 -15.25
N HIS A 267 35.73 -3.53 -14.51
CA HIS A 267 35.47 -2.95 -13.19
C HIS A 267 35.96 -3.81 -12.02
N ALA A 268 37.26 -3.97 -11.84
CA ALA A 268 37.78 -4.73 -10.69
C ALA A 268 37.38 -4.10 -9.34
N SER A 269 37.34 -2.77 -9.24
CA SER A 269 36.97 -2.04 -8.04
C SER A 269 35.48 -2.17 -7.70
N LEU A 270 34.59 -2.13 -8.68
CA LEU A 270 33.15 -2.15 -8.45
C LEU A 270 32.64 -3.52 -7.95
N TRP A 271 33.10 -4.63 -8.56
CA TRP A 271 32.69 -5.95 -8.05
C TRP A 271 33.29 -6.25 -6.69
N THR A 272 34.52 -5.79 -6.39
CA THR A 272 35.13 -5.91 -5.06
C THR A 272 34.34 -5.11 -4.02
N LEU A 273 33.91 -3.89 -4.36
CA LEU A 273 33.05 -3.08 -3.53
C LEU A 273 31.68 -3.74 -3.30
N ALA A 274 31.08 -4.34 -4.34
CA ALA A 274 29.84 -5.07 -4.22
C ALA A 274 29.95 -6.26 -3.25
N GLN A 275 31.07 -7.00 -3.29
CA GLN A 275 31.34 -8.07 -2.34
C GLN A 275 31.41 -7.55 -0.89
N LEU A 276 32.11 -6.44 -0.64
CA LEU A 276 32.20 -5.83 0.69
C LEU A 276 30.84 -5.41 1.21
N LEU A 277 30.04 -4.74 0.40
CA LEU A 277 28.69 -4.33 0.75
C LEU A 277 27.78 -5.53 1.06
N TYR A 278 27.92 -6.64 0.32
CA TYR A 278 27.23 -7.88 0.61
C TYR A 278 27.60 -8.43 1.98
N GLU A 279 28.92 -8.49 2.30
CA GLU A 279 29.43 -8.95 3.62
C GLU A 279 28.90 -8.06 4.77
N GLU A 280 28.67 -6.77 4.54
CA GLU A 280 28.13 -5.83 5.51
C GLU A 280 26.59 -5.84 5.59
N GLY A 281 25.90 -6.56 4.70
CA GLY A 281 24.45 -6.71 4.68
C GLY A 281 23.71 -5.65 3.84
N ASP A 282 24.40 -4.78 3.12
CA ASP A 282 23.79 -3.89 2.12
C ASP A 282 23.56 -4.66 0.80
N ILE A 283 22.61 -5.58 0.85
CA ILE A 283 22.33 -6.51 -0.24
C ILE A 283 21.83 -5.78 -1.49
N GLU A 284 21.08 -4.69 -1.31
CA GLU A 284 20.50 -3.94 -2.43
C GLU A 284 21.56 -3.26 -3.28
N ARG A 285 22.51 -2.53 -2.65
CA ARG A 285 23.61 -1.91 -3.37
C ARG A 285 24.58 -2.96 -3.92
N ALA A 286 24.88 -3.99 -3.14
CA ALA A 286 25.70 -5.10 -3.60
C ALA A 286 25.16 -5.72 -4.90
N TYR A 287 23.85 -5.99 -4.94
CA TYR A 287 23.18 -6.52 -6.14
C TYR A 287 23.26 -5.55 -7.33
N ARG A 288 22.94 -4.28 -7.12
CA ARG A 288 23.01 -3.27 -8.19
C ARG A 288 24.41 -3.13 -8.78
N TYR A 289 25.44 -3.08 -7.93
CA TYR A 289 26.82 -2.87 -8.37
C TYR A 289 27.40 -4.13 -9.05
N ILE A 290 27.15 -5.31 -8.52
CA ILE A 290 27.63 -6.54 -9.16
C ILE A 290 26.92 -6.79 -10.48
N ARG A 291 25.63 -6.50 -10.58
CA ARG A 291 24.85 -6.64 -11.81
C ARG A 291 25.36 -5.71 -12.90
N PHE A 292 25.57 -4.44 -12.57
CA PHE A 292 26.16 -3.47 -13.48
C PHE A 292 27.56 -3.90 -13.93
N SER A 293 28.43 -4.28 -13.00
CA SER A 293 29.78 -4.76 -13.31
C SER A 293 29.76 -6.01 -14.22
N TRP A 294 28.83 -6.93 -13.99
CA TRP A 294 28.65 -8.11 -14.82
C TRP A 294 28.23 -7.77 -16.24
N ASP A 295 27.26 -6.89 -16.42
CA ASP A 295 26.75 -6.49 -17.71
C ASP A 295 27.87 -5.80 -18.54
N GLU A 296 28.66 -4.93 -17.89
CA GLU A 296 29.82 -4.27 -18.51
C GLU A 296 30.97 -5.24 -18.83
N THR A 297 31.30 -6.16 -17.93
CA THR A 297 32.35 -7.16 -18.16
C THR A 297 31.99 -8.10 -19.34
N ASN A 298 30.71 -8.44 -19.48
CA ASN A 298 30.25 -9.21 -20.64
C ASN A 298 30.35 -8.41 -21.95
N HIS A 299 30.08 -7.10 -21.88
CA HIS A 299 30.29 -6.22 -23.04
C HIS A 299 31.77 -6.13 -23.44
N TYR A 300 32.69 -6.13 -22.46
CA TYR A 300 34.12 -6.18 -22.68
C TYR A 300 34.60 -7.48 -23.35
N ASN A 301 33.89 -8.57 -23.15
CA ASN A 301 34.17 -9.91 -23.68
C ASN A 301 35.49 -10.56 -23.18
N ALA A 302 35.88 -10.27 -21.93
CA ALA A 302 37.02 -10.91 -21.28
C ALA A 302 36.58 -12.17 -20.49
N ARG A 303 36.84 -13.37 -21.01
CA ARG A 303 36.39 -14.65 -20.41
C ARG A 303 36.90 -14.89 -18.99
N SER A 304 38.14 -14.50 -18.67
CA SER A 304 38.70 -14.65 -17.33
C SER A 304 37.99 -13.86 -16.27
N ARG A 305 37.56 -12.63 -16.58
CA ARG A 305 36.84 -11.74 -15.66
C ARG A 305 35.39 -12.21 -15.43
N SER A 306 34.73 -12.70 -16.48
CA SER A 306 33.37 -13.24 -16.35
C SER A 306 33.33 -14.44 -15.41
N LEU A 307 34.35 -15.31 -15.38
CA LEU A 307 34.43 -16.43 -14.43
C LEU A 307 34.61 -15.98 -12.98
N GLN A 308 35.42 -14.92 -12.74
CA GLN A 308 35.65 -14.40 -11.38
C GLN A 308 34.38 -13.76 -10.79
N THR A 309 33.64 -13.04 -11.59
CA THR A 309 32.42 -12.34 -11.14
C THR A 309 31.19 -13.25 -11.05
N ALA A 310 31.12 -14.35 -11.82
CA ALA A 310 29.98 -15.25 -11.89
C ALA A 310 29.64 -15.90 -10.54
N GLY A 311 30.62 -16.31 -9.77
CA GLY A 311 30.40 -16.94 -8.46
C GLY A 311 29.77 -15.96 -7.45
N ILE A 312 30.28 -14.74 -7.41
CA ILE A 312 29.78 -13.70 -6.49
C ILE A 312 28.40 -13.22 -6.94
N LEU A 313 28.21 -13.02 -8.24
CA LEU A 313 26.91 -12.65 -8.80
C LEU A 313 25.83 -13.66 -8.41
N SER A 314 26.09 -14.96 -8.58
CA SER A 314 25.12 -16.01 -8.25
C SER A 314 24.72 -15.98 -6.78
N LEU A 315 25.69 -15.80 -5.86
CA LEU A 315 25.42 -15.72 -4.43
C LEU A 315 24.58 -14.49 -4.07
N ILE A 316 24.94 -13.32 -4.58
CA ILE A 316 24.24 -12.07 -4.32
C ILE A 316 22.85 -12.10 -4.95
N ASP A 317 22.69 -12.64 -6.17
CA ASP A 317 21.42 -12.75 -6.87
C ASP A 317 20.44 -13.64 -6.10
N LEU A 318 20.88 -14.83 -5.67
CA LEU A 318 20.05 -15.72 -4.85
C LEU A 318 19.60 -15.08 -3.54
N THR A 319 20.50 -14.36 -2.87
CA THR A 319 20.17 -13.68 -1.61
C THR A 319 19.20 -12.53 -1.84
N TYR A 320 19.40 -11.77 -2.91
CA TYR A 320 18.50 -10.68 -3.30
C TYR A 320 17.10 -11.18 -3.65
N GLN A 321 17.00 -12.27 -4.44
CA GLN A 321 15.72 -12.90 -4.76
C GLN A 321 14.98 -13.37 -3.51
N ALA A 322 15.68 -14.07 -2.60
CA ALA A 322 15.09 -14.49 -1.33
C ALA A 322 14.59 -13.31 -0.47
N MET A 323 15.32 -12.20 -0.49
CA MET A 323 14.89 -10.98 0.19
C MET A 323 13.63 -10.37 -0.45
N GLN A 324 13.56 -10.32 -1.78
CA GLN A 324 12.40 -9.84 -2.53
C GLN A 324 11.17 -10.73 -2.31
N GLU A 325 11.33 -12.06 -2.33
CA GLU A 325 10.23 -12.98 -2.01
C GLU A 325 9.68 -12.72 -0.62
N LYS A 326 10.55 -12.56 0.38
CA LYS A 326 10.13 -12.25 1.75
C LYS A 326 9.42 -10.89 1.87
N GLN A 327 9.83 -9.89 1.09
CA GLN A 327 9.13 -8.60 1.03
C GLN A 327 7.75 -8.73 0.37
N ASN A 328 7.66 -9.48 -0.74
CA ASN A 328 6.39 -9.75 -1.41
C ASN A 328 5.41 -10.50 -0.51
N ASP A 329 5.86 -11.50 0.25
CA ASP A 329 5.04 -12.22 1.21
C ASP A 329 4.48 -11.29 2.30
N ARG A 330 5.31 -10.36 2.80
CA ARG A 330 4.85 -9.33 3.76
C ARG A 330 3.79 -8.41 3.14
N LEU A 331 4.00 -7.97 1.89
CA LEU A 331 3.03 -7.12 1.19
C LEU A 331 1.71 -7.86 0.97
N LEU A 332 1.75 -9.12 0.55
CA LEU A 332 0.58 -9.98 0.42
C LEU A 332 -0.15 -10.15 1.75
N PHE A 333 0.60 -10.36 2.84
CA PHE A 333 0.02 -10.43 4.19
C PHE A 333 -0.72 -9.13 4.57
N TYR A 334 -0.11 -7.96 4.32
CA TYR A 334 -0.78 -6.68 4.58
C TYR A 334 -2.02 -6.47 3.70
N LEU A 335 -1.97 -6.86 2.43
CA LEU A 335 -3.14 -6.82 1.54
C LEU A 335 -4.28 -7.69 2.06
N TRP A 336 -3.98 -8.91 2.53
CA TRP A 336 -4.96 -9.79 3.16
C TRP A 336 -5.56 -9.16 4.44
N MET A 337 -4.74 -8.59 5.30
CA MET A 337 -5.21 -7.88 6.51
C MET A 337 -6.17 -6.73 6.17
N ILE A 338 -5.80 -5.89 5.20
CA ILE A 338 -6.62 -4.76 4.77
C ILE A 338 -7.95 -5.26 4.17
N SER A 339 -7.91 -6.33 3.38
CA SER A 339 -9.11 -6.93 2.79
C SER A 339 -10.07 -7.47 3.85
N ILE A 340 -9.56 -8.16 4.86
CA ILE A 340 -10.36 -8.66 6.00
C ILE A 340 -10.96 -7.49 6.79
N LEU A 341 -10.16 -6.46 7.09
CA LEU A 341 -10.63 -5.27 7.81
C LEU A 341 -11.73 -4.55 7.04
N SER A 342 -11.58 -4.40 5.71
CA SER A 342 -12.59 -3.82 4.85
C SER A 342 -13.90 -4.62 4.86
N LEU A 343 -13.81 -5.95 4.84
CA LEU A 343 -14.98 -6.82 4.92
C LEU A 343 -15.70 -6.67 6.27
N LEU A 344 -14.95 -6.62 7.37
CA LEU A 344 -15.51 -6.39 8.71
C LEU A 344 -16.20 -5.03 8.81
N LEU A 345 -15.63 -4.01 8.21
CA LEU A 345 -16.21 -2.66 8.18
C LEU A 345 -17.53 -2.64 7.39
N ILE A 346 -17.57 -3.31 6.25
CA ILE A 346 -18.81 -3.46 5.46
C ILE A 346 -19.88 -4.20 6.28
N MET A 347 -19.52 -5.29 6.95
CA MET A 347 -20.45 -6.02 7.82
C MET A 347 -20.97 -5.14 8.97
N ALA A 348 -20.10 -4.33 9.60
CA ALA A 348 -20.49 -3.39 10.64
C ALA A 348 -21.47 -2.34 10.13
N VAL A 349 -21.22 -1.77 8.95
CA VAL A 349 -22.14 -0.80 8.31
C VAL A 349 -23.50 -1.43 8.02
N ILE A 350 -23.53 -2.66 7.49
CA ILE A 350 -24.79 -3.40 7.24
C ILE A 350 -25.53 -3.67 8.55
N TRP A 351 -24.79 -4.05 9.60
CA TRP A 351 -25.38 -4.29 10.92
C TRP A 351 -25.97 -3.02 11.52
N ILE A 352 -25.24 -1.89 11.49
CA ILE A 352 -25.73 -0.58 11.94
C ILE A 352 -26.98 -0.17 11.15
N TYR A 353 -26.96 -0.32 9.83
CA TYR A 353 -28.13 -0.01 8.99
C TYR A 353 -29.36 -0.83 9.39
N ARG A 354 -29.20 -2.14 9.65
CA ARG A 354 -30.28 -3.01 10.14
C ARG A 354 -30.79 -2.56 11.50
N GLN A 355 -29.90 -2.21 12.43
CA GLN A 355 -30.29 -1.72 13.76
C GLN A 355 -31.06 -0.39 13.65
N MET A 356 -30.62 0.55 12.84
CA MET A 356 -31.33 1.80 12.60
C MET A 356 -32.73 1.57 12.05
N LYS A 357 -32.89 0.63 11.11
CA LYS A 357 -34.19 0.27 10.55
C LYS A 357 -35.12 -0.34 11.61
N HIS A 358 -34.61 -1.26 12.44
CA HIS A 358 -35.40 -1.82 13.55
C HIS A 358 -35.80 -0.75 14.56
N LEU A 359 -34.92 0.15 14.92
CA LEU A 359 -35.20 1.25 15.83
C LEU A 359 -36.28 2.20 15.27
N SER A 360 -36.22 2.53 13.96
CA SER A 360 -37.23 3.34 13.29
C SER A 360 -38.62 2.69 13.32
N ILE A 361 -38.71 1.40 13.09
CA ILE A 361 -39.97 0.65 13.16
C ILE A 361 -40.52 0.65 14.61
N ALA A 362 -39.67 0.35 15.57
CA ALA A 362 -40.06 0.34 16.99
C ALA A 362 -40.56 1.72 17.45
N ARG A 363 -39.90 2.79 17.01
CA ARG A 363 -40.32 4.17 17.28
C ARG A 363 -41.70 4.48 16.70
N SER A 364 -41.95 4.08 15.46
CA SER A 364 -43.28 4.26 14.83
C SER A 364 -44.38 3.53 15.56
N HIS A 365 -44.13 2.29 16.02
CA HIS A 365 -45.10 1.56 16.83
C HIS A 365 -45.37 2.23 18.18
N LEU A 366 -44.32 2.77 18.82
CA LEU A 366 -44.48 3.49 20.11
C LEU A 366 -45.29 4.78 19.93
N GLU A 367 -45.06 5.53 18.86
CA GLU A 367 -45.82 6.74 18.51
C GLU A 367 -47.30 6.40 18.30
N GLN A 368 -47.64 5.34 17.54
CA GLN A 368 -49.01 4.88 17.35
C GLN A 368 -49.69 4.47 18.64
N ALA A 369 -48.96 3.70 19.48
CA ALA A 369 -49.51 3.27 20.77
C ALA A 369 -49.77 4.48 21.72
N ASN A 370 -48.90 5.47 21.70
CA ASN A 370 -49.06 6.68 22.47
C ASN A 370 -50.28 7.53 22.01
N GLU A 371 -50.46 7.67 20.69
CA GLU A 371 -51.64 8.34 20.13
C GLU A 371 -52.94 7.65 20.52
N GLN A 372 -52.98 6.30 20.43
CA GLN A 372 -54.13 5.51 20.88
C GLN A 372 -54.43 5.71 22.37
N LEU A 373 -53.37 5.72 23.23
CA LEU A 373 -53.52 5.96 24.63
C LEU A 373 -54.08 7.36 24.95
N GLN A 374 -53.57 8.39 24.27
CA GLN A 374 -54.05 9.76 24.41
C GLN A 374 -55.50 9.88 23.99
N MET A 375 -55.88 9.25 22.87
CA MET A 375 -57.27 9.24 22.41
C MET A 375 -58.20 8.57 23.42
N SER A 376 -57.78 7.39 23.98
CA SER A 376 -58.51 6.71 25.01
C SER A 376 -58.68 7.55 26.28
N ASN A 377 -57.64 8.24 26.72
CA ASN A 377 -57.71 9.13 27.87
C ASN A 377 -58.63 10.31 27.65
N HIS A 378 -58.57 10.93 26.48
CA HIS A 378 -59.46 12.04 26.12
C HIS A 378 -60.95 11.64 26.17
N ILE A 379 -61.29 10.44 25.65
CA ILE A 379 -62.64 9.90 25.74
C ILE A 379 -63.07 9.75 27.21
N LYS A 380 -62.22 9.20 28.08
CA LYS A 380 -62.50 9.07 29.52
C LYS A 380 -62.73 10.43 30.17
N GLU A 381 -61.97 11.44 29.88
CA GLU A 381 -62.12 12.79 30.43
C GLU A 381 -63.44 13.42 29.99
N GLU A 382 -63.86 13.23 28.76
CA GLU A 382 -65.15 13.71 28.26
C GLU A 382 -66.30 13.08 29.02
N TYR A 383 -66.25 11.75 29.28
CA TYR A 383 -67.27 11.05 30.06
C TYR A 383 -67.36 11.55 31.51
N ILE A 384 -66.19 11.73 32.16
CA ILE A 384 -66.15 12.29 33.51
C ILE A 384 -66.79 13.67 33.53
N GLY A 385 -66.48 14.52 32.56
CA GLY A 385 -67.06 15.85 32.43
C GLY A 385 -68.59 15.82 32.27
N ARG A 386 -69.13 14.95 31.41
CA ARG A 386 -70.57 14.75 31.23
C ARG A 386 -71.23 14.24 32.49
N PHE A 387 -70.61 13.25 33.18
CA PHE A 387 -71.14 12.71 34.43
C PHE A 387 -71.23 13.78 35.54
N LEU A 388 -70.18 14.59 35.72
CA LEU A 388 -70.16 15.67 36.70
C LEU A 388 -71.23 16.72 36.40
N LYS A 389 -71.44 17.05 35.12
CA LYS A 389 -72.51 17.98 34.71
C LYS A 389 -73.90 17.41 35.05
N LEU A 390 -74.12 16.12 34.79
CA LEU A 390 -75.37 15.46 35.14
C LEU A 390 -75.62 15.50 36.65
N CYS A 391 -74.63 15.17 37.48
CA CYS A 391 -74.71 15.25 38.93
C CYS A 391 -75.06 16.67 39.41
N SER A 392 -74.40 17.70 38.84
CA SER A 392 -74.71 19.09 39.17
C SER A 392 -76.16 19.43 38.86
N THR A 393 -76.68 19.03 37.69
CA THR A 393 -78.08 19.25 37.32
C THR A 393 -79.06 18.63 38.33
N TYR A 394 -78.77 17.41 38.81
CA TYR A 394 -79.64 16.79 39.84
C TYR A 394 -79.55 17.49 41.19
N ILE A 395 -78.39 17.99 41.61
CA ILE A 395 -78.22 18.76 42.84
C ILE A 395 -79.04 20.08 42.75
N ASP A 396 -78.95 20.77 41.60
CA ASP A 396 -79.72 22.01 41.39
C ASP A 396 -81.22 21.75 41.44
N ARG A 397 -81.72 20.63 40.91
CA ARG A 397 -83.10 20.22 40.98
C ARG A 397 -83.55 19.91 42.43
N LEU A 398 -82.74 19.16 43.17
CA LEU A 398 -83.00 18.91 44.56
C LEU A 398 -83.11 20.17 45.41
N ASP A 399 -82.23 21.18 45.11
CA ASP A 399 -82.25 22.46 45.76
C ASP A 399 -83.50 23.32 45.37
N ALA A 400 -83.86 23.30 44.10
CA ALA A 400 -85.08 23.88 43.62
C ALA A 400 -86.33 23.28 44.26
N TYR A 401 -86.36 21.95 44.36
CA TYR A 401 -87.46 21.22 45.06
C TYR A 401 -87.48 21.56 46.51
N ARG A 402 -86.37 21.63 47.23
CA ARG A 402 -86.24 22.01 48.63
C ARG A 402 -86.76 23.46 48.83
N ARG A 403 -86.37 24.42 47.97
CA ARG A 403 -86.85 25.83 48.02
C ARG A 403 -88.38 25.88 47.84
N MET A 404 -88.93 25.16 46.88
CA MET A 404 -90.30 25.10 46.57
C MET A 404 -91.14 24.56 47.78
N VAL A 405 -90.66 23.45 48.37
CA VAL A 405 -91.22 22.86 49.57
C VAL A 405 -91.23 23.86 50.73
N ASN A 406 -90.12 24.50 51.02
CA ASN A 406 -89.99 25.53 52.05
C ASN A 406 -90.92 26.75 51.80
N LYS A 407 -90.99 27.22 50.55
CA LYS A 407 -91.84 28.36 50.16
C LYS A 407 -93.32 28.01 50.43
N LYS A 408 -93.80 26.82 50.08
CA LYS A 408 -95.21 26.44 50.30
C LYS A 408 -95.48 26.17 51.75
N LEU A 409 -94.48 25.62 52.48
CA LEU A 409 -94.66 25.42 53.96
C LEU A 409 -94.72 26.74 54.69
N SER A 410 -93.86 27.73 54.37
CA SER A 410 -93.83 29.04 54.99
C SER A 410 -95.06 29.92 54.62
N GLY A 411 -95.67 29.64 53.46
CA GLY A 411 -96.85 30.35 52.96
C GLY A 411 -98.18 29.77 53.45
N GLY A 412 -98.18 28.76 54.35
CA GLY A 412 -99.37 28.11 54.89
C GLY A 412 -100.13 27.26 53.90
N GLN A 413 -99.57 26.94 52.72
CA GLN A 413 -100.18 26.11 51.66
C GLN A 413 -99.96 24.65 51.84
N THR A 414 -100.23 24.10 53.07
CA THR A 414 -99.94 22.75 53.42
C THR A 414 -100.80 21.73 52.67
N GLU A 415 -102.03 21.99 52.29
CA GLU A 415 -102.88 21.13 51.49
C GLU A 415 -102.36 20.97 50.02
N GLU A 416 -101.94 22.07 49.42
CA GLU A 416 -101.36 22.01 48.06
C GLU A 416 -99.98 21.28 48.04
N LEU A 417 -99.22 21.52 49.12
CA LEU A 417 -97.94 20.78 49.26
C LEU A 417 -98.18 19.32 49.39
N LEU A 418 -99.19 18.92 50.25
CA LEU A 418 -99.50 17.47 50.43
C LEU A 418 -100.01 16.82 49.13
N LYS A 419 -100.81 17.58 48.32
CA LYS A 419 -101.21 17.08 47.00
C LYS A 419 -100.03 16.93 46.04
N MET A 420 -99.11 17.85 46.05
CA MET A 420 -97.96 17.82 45.21
C MET A 420 -96.98 16.69 45.62
N VAL A 421 -96.70 16.50 46.89
CA VAL A 421 -95.82 15.46 47.36
C VAL A 421 -96.46 14.06 47.20
N ARG A 422 -97.79 14.00 47.16
CA ARG A 422 -98.50 12.72 46.86
C ARG A 422 -98.68 12.46 45.40
N SER A 423 -98.60 13.52 44.55
CA SER A 423 -98.58 13.32 43.10
C SER A 423 -97.23 12.68 42.63
N ARG A 424 -97.30 11.75 41.77
CA ARG A 424 -96.11 11.12 41.12
C ARG A 424 -95.61 11.82 39.87
N ASP A 425 -96.30 12.85 39.43
CA ASP A 425 -96.06 13.53 38.18
C ASP A 425 -94.62 14.06 38.05
N VAL A 426 -94.06 14.61 39.15
CA VAL A 426 -92.69 15.16 39.16
C VAL A 426 -91.72 13.93 39.11
N LEU A 427 -91.96 12.92 39.87
CA LEU A 427 -91.09 11.73 39.86
C LEU A 427 -91.10 11.01 38.52
N ASP A 428 -92.27 10.90 37.90
CA ASP A 428 -92.39 10.24 36.59
C ASP A 428 -91.69 11.07 35.45
N THR A 429 -91.74 12.38 35.54
CA THR A 429 -91.03 13.27 34.65
C THR A 429 -89.53 13.13 34.81
N ASP A 430 -89.03 13.17 36.05
CA ASP A 430 -87.62 13.04 36.37
C ASP A 430 -87.07 11.63 36.00
N LEU A 431 -87.85 10.58 36.18
CA LEU A 431 -87.50 9.25 35.77
C LEU A 431 -87.41 9.09 34.26
N LYS A 432 -88.32 9.73 33.56
CA LYS A 432 -88.28 9.69 32.07
C LYS A 432 -87.02 10.39 31.57
N GLU A 433 -86.66 11.55 32.11
CA GLU A 433 -85.47 12.24 31.72
C GLU A 433 -84.17 11.48 32.12
N LEU A 434 -84.17 10.83 33.29
CA LEU A 434 -83.06 9.93 33.71
C LEU A 434 -82.83 8.85 32.67
N TYR A 435 -83.93 8.19 32.22
CA TYR A 435 -83.81 7.13 31.25
C TYR A 435 -83.39 7.61 29.88
N GLU A 436 -83.88 8.77 29.43
CA GLU A 436 -83.44 9.39 28.16
C GLU A 436 -81.96 9.75 28.18
N ASN A 437 -81.48 10.32 29.31
CA ASN A 437 -80.08 10.64 29.51
C ASN A 437 -79.21 9.36 29.58
N PHE A 438 -79.67 8.33 30.28
CA PHE A 438 -78.99 7.04 30.35
C PHE A 438 -78.91 6.39 28.96
N ASP A 439 -80.03 6.31 28.27
CA ASP A 439 -80.10 5.69 26.94
C ASP A 439 -79.16 6.40 25.96
N THR A 440 -79.20 7.74 25.96
CA THR A 440 -78.31 8.55 25.08
C THR A 440 -76.84 8.33 25.43
N ALA A 441 -76.46 8.37 26.69
CA ALA A 441 -75.09 8.18 27.14
C ALA A 441 -74.61 6.76 26.85
N PHE A 442 -75.45 5.78 27.07
CA PHE A 442 -75.13 4.37 26.84
C PHE A 442 -74.93 4.06 25.35
N LEU A 443 -75.85 4.52 24.46
CA LEU A 443 -75.75 4.29 23.04
C LEU A 443 -74.64 5.12 22.40
N HIS A 444 -74.18 6.19 23.04
CA HIS A 444 -72.97 6.87 22.60
C HIS A 444 -71.72 6.05 22.90
N LEU A 445 -71.70 5.30 24.00
CA LEU A 445 -70.64 4.35 24.35
C LEU A 445 -70.68 3.08 23.50
N PHE A 446 -71.87 2.62 23.21
CA PHE A 446 -72.11 1.36 22.51
C PHE A 446 -73.14 1.59 21.37
N PRO A 447 -72.73 2.22 20.27
CA PRO A 447 -73.65 2.60 19.18
C PRO A 447 -74.39 1.40 18.58
N ASP A 448 -73.70 0.29 18.47
CA ASP A 448 -74.21 -0.92 17.83
C ASP A 448 -74.90 -1.88 18.83
N PHE A 449 -75.11 -1.45 20.10
CA PHE A 449 -75.60 -2.33 21.14
C PHE A 449 -76.95 -3.00 20.76
N VAL A 450 -77.91 -2.23 20.30
CA VAL A 450 -79.25 -2.76 19.97
C VAL A 450 -79.18 -3.79 18.83
N GLU A 451 -78.36 -3.54 17.82
CA GLU A 451 -78.15 -4.44 16.70
C GLU A 451 -77.46 -5.74 17.16
N LYS A 452 -76.33 -5.62 17.87
CA LYS A 452 -75.59 -6.77 18.37
C LYS A 452 -76.36 -7.56 19.41
N PHE A 453 -77.18 -6.88 20.28
CA PHE A 453 -78.05 -7.54 21.20
C PHE A 453 -79.13 -8.34 20.47
N ASN A 454 -79.78 -7.79 19.44
CA ASN A 454 -80.74 -8.49 18.61
C ASN A 454 -80.15 -9.68 17.86
N GLN A 455 -78.83 -9.70 17.58
CA GLN A 455 -78.16 -10.86 17.01
C GLN A 455 -78.06 -12.03 17.98
N LEU A 456 -78.15 -11.79 19.30
CA LEU A 456 -78.19 -12.81 20.34
C LEU A 456 -79.62 -13.41 20.56
N LEU A 457 -80.67 -12.84 19.95
CA LEU A 457 -82.07 -13.30 20.00
C LEU A 457 -82.46 -14.07 18.76
N GLN A 458 -83.42 -15.00 18.88
CA GLN A 458 -84.05 -15.68 17.78
C GLN A 458 -84.69 -14.68 16.80
N PRO A 459 -84.65 -14.91 15.50
CA PRO A 459 -85.09 -13.93 14.50
C PRO A 459 -86.51 -13.39 14.72
N GLU A 460 -87.45 -14.24 15.17
CA GLU A 460 -88.83 -13.87 15.45
C GLU A 460 -89.03 -13.13 16.76
N GLU A 461 -88.02 -13.16 17.64
CA GLU A 461 -88.08 -12.58 19.00
C GLU A 461 -87.23 -11.31 19.13
N ARG A 462 -86.73 -10.74 18.02
CA ARG A 462 -85.95 -9.52 18.02
C ARG A 462 -86.73 -8.33 18.53
N ILE A 463 -86.11 -7.51 19.34
CA ILE A 463 -86.72 -6.32 19.92
C ILE A 463 -86.84 -5.22 18.85
N ILE A 464 -88.04 -4.78 18.54
CA ILE A 464 -88.33 -3.67 17.67
C ILE A 464 -88.73 -2.49 18.56
N LEU A 465 -87.94 -1.38 18.51
CA LEU A 465 -88.19 -0.16 19.27
C LEU A 465 -89.30 0.68 18.61
N ARG A 466 -90.06 1.40 19.44
CA ARG A 466 -91.07 2.33 18.96
C ARG A 466 -90.42 3.59 18.37
N LYS A 467 -91.14 4.30 17.50
CA LYS A 467 -90.60 5.52 16.90
C LYS A 467 -90.26 6.54 18.00
N GLY A 468 -88.97 6.91 18.11
CA GLY A 468 -88.44 7.84 19.12
C GLY A 468 -87.99 7.19 20.43
N GLU A 469 -88.10 5.88 20.62
CA GLU A 469 -87.60 5.15 21.74
C GLU A 469 -86.15 4.72 21.48
N LEU A 470 -85.22 5.06 22.36
CA LEU A 470 -83.80 4.70 22.23
C LEU A 470 -83.54 3.30 22.78
N LEU A 471 -84.01 3.01 23.98
CA LEU A 471 -84.01 1.69 24.61
C LEU A 471 -85.36 1.42 25.29
N ASN A 472 -85.86 0.21 25.20
CA ASN A 472 -87.01 -0.23 26.03
C ASN A 472 -86.54 -0.80 27.39
N THR A 473 -87.42 -1.15 28.26
CA THR A 473 -87.08 -1.68 29.60
C THR A 473 -86.22 -2.94 29.54
N GLU A 474 -86.54 -3.84 28.59
CA GLU A 474 -85.73 -5.05 28.41
C GLU A 474 -84.26 -4.71 28.05
N LEU A 475 -84.07 -3.82 27.07
CA LEU A 475 -82.73 -3.36 26.64
C LEU A 475 -81.99 -2.57 27.75
N ARG A 476 -82.68 -1.73 28.52
CA ARG A 476 -82.05 -1.01 29.64
C ARG A 476 -81.53 -1.95 30.72
N ILE A 477 -82.27 -3.01 31.03
CA ILE A 477 -81.77 -4.03 31.97
C ILE A 477 -80.42 -4.62 31.48
N PHE A 478 -80.38 -5.01 30.22
CA PHE A 478 -79.13 -5.59 29.67
C PHE A 478 -78.06 -4.52 29.33
N ALA A 479 -78.45 -3.28 29.14
CA ALA A 479 -77.49 -2.18 29.06
C ALA A 479 -76.78 -1.96 30.40
N LEU A 480 -77.51 -2.05 31.52
CA LEU A 480 -76.89 -2.01 32.88
C LEU A 480 -75.97 -3.19 33.10
N ILE A 481 -76.38 -4.41 32.70
CA ILE A 481 -75.51 -5.61 32.76
C ILE A 481 -74.26 -5.40 31.91
N ARG A 482 -74.35 -4.79 30.72
CA ARG A 482 -73.19 -4.48 29.87
C ARG A 482 -72.25 -3.50 30.56
N LEU A 483 -72.72 -2.59 31.40
CA LEU A 483 -71.92 -1.69 32.20
C LEU A 483 -71.34 -2.31 33.47
N GLY A 484 -71.63 -3.60 33.74
CA GLY A 484 -71.12 -4.33 34.90
C GLY A 484 -72.06 -4.23 36.12
N ILE A 485 -73.29 -3.72 35.96
CA ILE A 485 -74.34 -3.71 37.00
C ILE A 485 -75.23 -4.92 36.70
N ASP A 486 -74.89 -6.09 37.27
CA ASP A 486 -75.56 -7.33 37.00
C ASP A 486 -76.45 -7.85 38.20
N ASP A 487 -76.34 -7.18 39.33
CA ASP A 487 -77.22 -7.46 40.50
C ASP A 487 -78.63 -6.97 40.21
N SER A 488 -79.58 -7.89 40.28
CA SER A 488 -80.98 -7.60 40.06
C SER A 488 -81.60 -6.61 41.07
N SER A 489 -81.04 -6.52 42.27
CA SER A 489 -81.48 -5.53 43.24
C SER A 489 -81.08 -4.12 42.87
N GLN A 490 -79.84 -3.96 42.42
CA GLN A 490 -79.31 -2.67 41.90
C GLN A 490 -80.05 -2.22 40.64
N ILE A 491 -80.29 -3.15 39.68
CA ILE A 491 -81.05 -2.89 38.47
C ILE A 491 -82.52 -2.47 38.83
N ALA A 492 -83.15 -3.15 39.79
CA ALA A 492 -84.48 -2.85 40.25
C ALA A 492 -84.57 -1.48 40.91
N GLU A 493 -83.59 -1.10 41.71
CA GLU A 493 -83.45 0.21 42.32
C GLU A 493 -83.29 1.32 41.24
N PHE A 494 -82.39 1.13 40.24
CA PHE A 494 -82.19 2.06 39.17
C PHE A 494 -83.42 2.29 38.29
N LEU A 495 -84.08 1.20 37.88
CA LEU A 495 -85.25 1.23 37.03
C LEU A 495 -86.58 1.43 37.76
N ARG A 496 -86.57 1.53 39.10
CA ARG A 496 -87.76 1.66 39.97
C ARG A 496 -88.80 0.55 39.79
N TYR A 497 -88.34 -0.65 39.52
CA TYR A 497 -89.18 -1.86 39.50
C TYR A 497 -88.99 -2.75 40.75
N SER A 498 -89.88 -3.70 40.92
CA SER A 498 -89.63 -4.75 41.96
C SER A 498 -88.53 -5.69 41.49
N VAL A 499 -87.75 -6.26 42.40
CA VAL A 499 -86.69 -7.25 42.12
C VAL A 499 -87.26 -8.42 41.32
N ASN A 500 -88.49 -8.88 41.69
CA ASN A 500 -89.18 -9.94 40.95
C ASN A 500 -89.49 -9.54 39.53
N THR A 501 -89.82 -8.29 39.26
CA THR A 501 -90.05 -7.76 37.87
C THR A 501 -88.79 -7.87 37.06
N ILE A 502 -87.66 -7.52 37.61
CA ILE A 502 -86.37 -7.62 36.91
C ILE A 502 -86.00 -9.08 36.61
N TYR A 503 -86.18 -9.95 37.57
CA TYR A 503 -85.98 -11.38 37.34
C TYR A 503 -86.88 -11.90 36.19
N ASN A 504 -88.12 -11.48 36.13
CA ASN A 504 -89.04 -11.92 35.09
C ASN A 504 -88.58 -11.41 33.72
N TYR A 505 -88.18 -10.14 33.58
CA TYR A 505 -87.65 -9.60 32.36
C TYR A 505 -86.37 -10.36 31.94
N ARG A 506 -85.41 -10.56 32.81
CA ARG A 506 -84.17 -11.29 32.54
C ARG A 506 -84.49 -12.74 32.08
N ALA A 507 -85.36 -13.44 32.77
CA ALA A 507 -85.74 -14.80 32.38
C ALA A 507 -86.48 -14.84 31.04
N LYS A 508 -87.35 -13.85 30.78
CA LYS A 508 -88.12 -13.76 29.55
C LYS A 508 -87.16 -13.55 28.32
N VAL A 509 -86.22 -12.67 28.49
CA VAL A 509 -85.28 -12.37 27.37
C VAL A 509 -84.30 -13.54 27.19
N LYS A 510 -83.77 -14.14 28.24
CA LYS A 510 -82.91 -15.33 28.14
C LYS A 510 -83.62 -16.47 27.43
N ASN A 511 -84.91 -16.65 27.59
CA ASN A 511 -85.70 -17.67 26.89
C ASN A 511 -85.83 -17.40 25.35
N LYS A 512 -85.60 -16.17 24.93
CA LYS A 512 -85.64 -15.72 23.53
C LYS A 512 -84.27 -15.76 22.87
N ALA A 513 -83.22 -16.11 23.60
CA ALA A 513 -81.86 -16.12 23.10
C ALA A 513 -81.60 -17.28 22.14
N CYS A 514 -80.77 -17.07 21.15
CA CYS A 514 -80.21 -18.08 20.28
C CYS A 514 -78.97 -18.76 20.84
N VAL A 515 -78.44 -18.25 21.95
CA VAL A 515 -77.28 -18.80 22.69
C VAL A 515 -77.73 -19.45 24.00
N SER A 516 -76.85 -20.24 24.64
CA SER A 516 -77.14 -20.85 25.95
C SER A 516 -77.64 -19.80 26.92
N ARG A 517 -78.70 -20.22 27.75
CA ARG A 517 -79.29 -19.32 28.74
C ARG A 517 -78.30 -18.85 29.83
N ASP A 518 -77.32 -19.69 30.15
CA ASP A 518 -76.29 -19.35 31.12
C ASP A 518 -75.19 -18.40 30.52
N ASP A 519 -74.91 -18.53 29.25
CA ASP A 519 -73.89 -17.70 28.56
C ASP A 519 -74.42 -16.37 28.05
N PHE A 520 -75.75 -16.17 27.98
CA PHE A 520 -76.37 -15.00 27.36
C PHE A 520 -75.88 -13.69 27.96
N GLU A 521 -75.86 -13.56 29.28
CA GLU A 521 -75.38 -12.33 29.94
C GLU A 521 -73.89 -12.09 29.73
N MET A 522 -73.10 -13.15 29.66
CA MET A 522 -71.66 -13.02 29.32
C MET A 522 -71.48 -12.56 27.88
N CYS A 523 -72.31 -13.02 26.96
CA CYS A 523 -72.32 -12.54 25.56
C CYS A 523 -72.71 -11.05 25.51
N VAL A 524 -73.71 -10.63 26.29
CA VAL A 524 -74.10 -9.21 26.38
C VAL A 524 -72.98 -8.36 26.93
N MET A 525 -72.27 -8.80 28.00
CA MET A 525 -71.13 -8.09 28.55
C MET A 525 -69.97 -7.91 27.59
N ARG A 526 -69.86 -8.75 26.53
CA ARG A 526 -68.83 -8.69 25.51
C ARG A 526 -69.19 -7.85 24.28
N ILE A 527 -70.39 -7.32 24.20
CA ILE A 527 -70.81 -6.42 23.13
C ILE A 527 -69.90 -5.17 23.17
N ARG A 528 -69.14 -4.95 22.11
CA ARG A 528 -68.27 -3.78 21.97
C ARG A 528 -68.94 -2.71 21.12
#